data_980e7f9d89238a11550eb24b4d883bba
#
_entry.id   980e7f9d89238a11550eb24b4d883bba
#
_cell.length_a   1.000
_cell.length_b   1.000
_cell.length_c   1.000
_cell.angle_alpha   90.00
_cell.angle_beta   90.00
_cell.angle_gamma   90.00
#
_symmetry.space_group_name_H-M   'P 1'
#
loop_
_entity.id
_entity.type
_entity.pdbx_description
1 polymer ?
#
loop_
_entity_poly.entity_id
_entity_poly.type
_entity_poly.pdbx_seq_one_letter_code
_entity_poly.pdbx_strand_id
1 'polypeptide(L)'
;MDAAQLKADIVLLIDLITEHSRKVELVTHEDLQDEFLSKAPLQQPIPVSQIKAEYEAIPEMERKLRNKADDSPEEKERRRLISRRQMFGSLFSGELSLADLKEEPAEAESAPREITPEYFETVLAEVLKGQYGIEDLTSWDSKHYYHFSPLLSASYARLLSTQNNPYEQILDTVRESSRVYPRPVGVFTFEFAPFRIDPTVIQ
;
A
#
# COMPACT_ATOMS: atom_id res chain seq x y z
N MET A 1 7.48 5.62 23.94
CA MET A 1 7.60 5.17 22.54
C MET A 1 8.57 6.10 21.85
N ASP A 2 9.62 5.57 21.25
CA ASP A 2 10.59 6.39 20.52
C ASP A 2 9.97 6.85 19.19
N ALA A 3 9.95 8.17 18.94
CA ALA A 3 9.33 8.76 17.76
C ALA A 3 10.06 8.35 16.45
N ALA A 4 11.40 8.20 16.51
CA ALA A 4 12.18 7.77 15.37
C ALA A 4 11.86 6.31 15.00
N GLN A 5 11.70 5.47 16.02
CA GLN A 5 11.31 4.07 15.81
C GLN A 5 9.90 3.92 15.25
N LEU A 6 8.94 4.68 15.76
CA LEU A 6 7.57 4.68 15.23
C LEU A 6 7.55 5.07 13.74
N LYS A 7 8.34 6.06 13.34
CA LYS A 7 8.46 6.45 11.93
C LYS A 7 9.04 5.34 11.06
N ALA A 8 10.05 4.63 11.55
CA ALA A 8 10.65 3.49 10.85
C ALA A 8 9.62 2.35 10.68
N ASP A 9 8.83 2.07 11.72
CA ASP A 9 7.81 1.03 11.68
C ASP A 9 6.62 1.41 10.76
N ILE A 10 6.27 2.70 10.68
CA ILE A 10 5.31 3.23 9.69
C ILE A 10 5.83 3.00 8.27
N VAL A 11 7.10 3.33 7.99
CA VAL A 11 7.71 3.11 6.67
C VAL A 11 7.72 1.61 6.33
N LEU A 12 8.10 0.75 7.27
CA LEU A 12 8.07 -0.71 7.10
C LEU A 12 6.66 -1.18 6.70
N LEU A 13 5.63 -0.76 7.42
CA LEU A 13 4.26 -1.20 7.15
C LEU A 13 3.77 -0.74 5.78
N ILE A 14 4.08 0.49 5.39
CA ILE A 14 3.78 1.01 4.04
C ILE A 14 4.51 0.21 2.97
N ASP A 15 5.78 -0.12 3.19
CA ASP A 15 6.58 -0.90 2.23
C ASP A 15 6.03 -2.33 2.07
N LEU A 16 5.55 -2.97 3.15
CA LEU A 16 4.89 -4.28 3.08
C LEU A 16 3.65 -4.24 2.20
N ILE A 17 2.73 -3.32 2.46
CA ILE A 17 1.50 -3.17 1.67
C ILE A 17 1.83 -2.83 0.20
N THR A 18 2.83 -1.98 -0.02
CA THR A 18 3.27 -1.59 -1.36
C THR A 18 3.81 -2.79 -2.14
N GLU A 19 4.58 -3.67 -1.50
CA GLU A 19 5.12 -4.87 -2.16
C GLU A 19 4.02 -5.86 -2.57
N HIS A 20 3.00 -6.09 -1.74
CA HIS A 20 1.82 -6.87 -2.14
C HIS A 20 1.10 -6.22 -3.33
N SER A 21 0.87 -4.92 -3.28
CA SER A 21 0.23 -4.19 -4.37
C SER A 21 1.03 -4.23 -5.68
N ARG A 22 2.37 -4.27 -5.63
CA ARG A 22 3.22 -4.46 -6.82
C ARG A 22 3.02 -5.83 -7.48
N LYS A 23 2.77 -6.85 -6.68
CA LYS A 23 2.46 -8.21 -7.16
C LYS A 23 1.01 -8.37 -7.60
N VAL A 24 0.22 -7.28 -7.53
CA VAL A 24 -1.22 -7.29 -7.83
C VAL A 24 -1.99 -8.17 -6.82
N GLU A 25 -1.56 -8.14 -5.57
CA GLU A 25 -2.14 -8.88 -4.46
C GLU A 25 -2.69 -7.90 -3.43
N LEU A 26 -3.79 -8.28 -2.80
CA LEU A 26 -4.28 -7.64 -1.59
C LEU A 26 -3.70 -8.38 -0.38
N VAL A 27 -3.35 -7.62 0.65
CA VAL A 27 -2.93 -8.22 1.92
C VAL A 27 -4.07 -8.12 2.93
N THR A 28 -4.38 -9.25 3.61
CA THR A 28 -5.37 -9.26 4.68
C THR A 28 -4.79 -8.64 5.94
N HIS A 29 -5.70 -8.26 6.86
CA HIS A 29 -5.28 -7.75 8.17
C HIS A 29 -4.41 -8.77 8.93
N GLU A 30 -4.81 -10.05 8.92
CA GLU A 30 -4.11 -11.14 9.62
C GLU A 30 -2.71 -11.37 9.02
N ASP A 31 -2.61 -11.51 7.69
CA ASP A 31 -1.33 -11.73 7.02
C ASP A 31 -0.37 -10.55 7.21
N LEU A 32 -0.91 -9.31 7.14
CA LEU A 32 -0.12 -8.10 7.34
C LEU A 32 0.40 -8.00 8.78
N GLN A 33 -0.43 -8.36 9.76
CA GLN A 33 -0.04 -8.40 11.17
C GLN A 33 1.10 -9.41 11.37
N ASP A 34 0.95 -10.64 10.87
CA ASP A 34 1.95 -11.69 11.01
C ASP A 34 3.28 -11.28 10.35
N GLU A 35 3.22 -10.71 9.16
CA GLU A 35 4.40 -10.24 8.44
C GLU A 35 5.09 -9.07 9.17
N PHE A 36 4.32 -8.14 9.70
CA PHE A 36 4.84 -7.03 10.49
C PHE A 36 5.48 -7.51 11.79
N LEU A 37 4.81 -8.38 12.55
CA LEU A 37 5.33 -8.95 13.80
C LEU A 37 6.63 -9.73 13.57
N SER A 38 6.80 -10.31 12.40
CA SER A 38 8.04 -11.01 12.01
C SER A 38 9.20 -10.06 11.71
N LYS A 39 8.94 -8.90 11.08
CA LYS A 39 9.99 -7.99 10.57
C LYS A 39 10.29 -6.83 11.49
N ALA A 40 9.29 -6.26 12.17
CA ALA A 40 9.44 -5.09 13.02
C ALA A 40 10.40 -5.28 14.22
N PRO A 41 10.55 -6.47 14.84
CA PRO A 41 11.55 -6.69 15.89
C PRO A 41 12.98 -6.36 15.47
N LEU A 42 13.30 -6.54 14.19
CA LEU A 42 14.63 -6.31 13.61
C LEU A 42 14.76 -4.92 12.98
N GLN A 43 13.66 -4.18 12.89
CA GLN A 43 13.66 -2.86 12.26
C GLN A 43 14.34 -1.83 13.15
N GLN A 44 15.35 -1.17 12.62
CA GLN A 44 16.05 -0.07 13.28
C GLN A 44 15.49 1.30 12.83
N PRO A 45 15.65 2.35 13.64
CA PRO A 45 15.38 3.70 13.20
C PRO A 45 16.13 4.02 11.90
N ILE A 46 15.45 4.59 10.93
CA ILE A 46 16.07 4.95 9.65
C ILE A 46 16.91 6.22 9.87
N PRO A 47 18.22 6.20 9.55
CA PRO A 47 19.05 7.39 9.65
C PRO A 47 18.50 8.53 8.79
N VAL A 48 18.43 9.73 9.34
CA VAL A 48 17.89 10.91 8.63
C VAL A 48 18.70 11.22 7.37
N SER A 49 20.03 10.98 7.40
CA SER A 49 20.90 11.10 6.24
C SER A 49 20.47 10.19 5.08
N GLN A 50 20.05 8.95 5.37
CA GLN A 50 19.54 8.00 4.37
C GLN A 50 18.20 8.48 3.78
N ILE A 51 17.27 8.93 4.64
CA ILE A 51 15.97 9.47 4.21
C ILE A 51 16.17 10.68 3.30
N LYS A 52 17.06 11.61 3.70
CA LYS A 52 17.37 12.80 2.93
C LYS A 52 17.97 12.46 1.57
N ALA A 53 18.94 11.55 1.53
CA ALA A 53 19.57 11.10 0.29
C ALA A 53 18.53 10.47 -0.67
N GLU A 54 17.65 9.62 -0.16
CA GLU A 54 16.57 9.02 -0.96
C GLU A 54 15.58 10.10 -1.44
N TYR A 55 15.14 10.98 -0.55
CA TYR A 55 14.22 12.08 -0.88
C TYR A 55 14.75 13.00 -1.99
N GLU A 56 16.05 13.32 -1.96
CA GLU A 56 16.71 14.16 -2.95
C GLU A 56 16.95 13.41 -4.29
N ALA A 57 17.14 12.10 -4.28
CA ALA A 57 17.34 11.28 -5.47
C ALA A 57 16.06 11.03 -6.28
N ILE A 58 14.89 10.97 -5.62
CA ILE A 58 13.61 10.62 -6.25
C ILE A 58 13.26 11.50 -7.46
N PRO A 59 13.41 12.87 -7.44
CA PRO A 59 13.06 13.70 -8.59
C PRO A 59 13.86 13.38 -9.86
N GLU A 60 15.11 12.98 -9.73
CA GLU A 60 15.91 12.56 -10.89
C GLU A 60 15.47 11.19 -11.41
N MET A 61 15.18 10.25 -10.52
CA MET A 61 14.64 8.94 -10.89
C MET A 61 13.27 9.07 -11.57
N GLU A 62 12.37 9.89 -11.01
CA GLU A 62 11.07 10.20 -11.60
C GLU A 62 11.22 10.82 -13.00
N ARG A 63 12.16 11.74 -13.20
CA ARG A 63 12.40 12.36 -14.51
C ARG A 63 12.82 11.34 -15.56
N LYS A 64 13.61 10.33 -15.20
CA LYS A 64 14.04 9.25 -16.10
C LYS A 64 12.87 8.36 -16.55
N LEU A 65 11.83 8.25 -15.72
CA LEU A 65 10.65 7.42 -15.98
C LEU A 65 9.50 8.22 -16.64
N ARG A 66 9.66 9.52 -16.84
CA ARG A 66 8.62 10.38 -17.44
C ARG A 66 8.36 9.98 -18.92
N ASN A 67 7.10 10.16 -19.35
CA ASN A 67 6.63 9.88 -20.72
C ASN A 67 6.60 8.39 -21.11
N LYS A 68 6.36 7.50 -20.15
CA LYS A 68 6.06 6.09 -20.40
C LYS A 68 4.55 5.88 -20.55
N ALA A 69 4.19 4.76 -21.20
CA ALA A 69 2.78 4.40 -21.36
C ALA A 69 2.09 4.19 -20.02
N ASP A 70 0.81 4.56 -19.93
CA ASP A 70 -0.02 4.23 -18.77
C ASP A 70 -0.01 2.72 -18.53
N ASP A 71 0.01 2.33 -17.25
CA ASP A 71 0.12 0.94 -16.79
C ASP A 71 1.42 0.20 -17.13
N SER A 72 2.42 0.86 -17.74
CA SER A 72 3.73 0.27 -17.87
C SER A 72 4.40 0.05 -16.49
N PRO A 73 5.33 -0.94 -16.36
CA PRO A 73 6.09 -1.12 -15.12
C PRO A 73 6.83 0.14 -14.68
N GLU A 74 7.31 0.93 -15.64
CA GLU A 74 8.03 2.18 -15.40
C GLU A 74 7.09 3.27 -14.88
N GLU A 75 5.86 3.37 -15.38
CA GLU A 75 4.88 4.34 -14.88
C GLU A 75 4.41 3.96 -13.47
N LYS A 76 4.23 2.67 -13.19
CA LYS A 76 3.93 2.18 -11.83
C LYS A 76 5.06 2.53 -10.87
N GLU A 77 6.32 2.34 -11.27
CA GLU A 77 7.48 2.72 -10.46
C GLU A 77 7.54 4.25 -10.26
N ARG A 78 7.23 5.04 -11.27
CA ARG A 78 7.14 6.49 -11.14
C ARG A 78 6.10 6.93 -10.10
N ARG A 79 4.90 6.34 -10.15
CA ARG A 79 3.82 6.61 -9.17
C ARG A 79 4.26 6.25 -7.76
N ARG A 80 4.93 5.10 -7.59
CA ARG A 80 5.48 4.68 -6.32
C ARG A 80 6.50 5.69 -5.77
N LEU A 81 7.44 6.15 -6.59
CA LEU A 81 8.45 7.12 -6.19
C LEU A 81 7.84 8.46 -5.76
N ILE A 82 6.83 8.95 -6.48
CA ILE A 82 6.11 10.18 -6.13
C ILE A 82 5.46 10.02 -4.75
N SER A 83 4.74 8.93 -4.52
CA SER A 83 4.07 8.68 -3.25
C SER A 83 5.07 8.51 -2.11
N ARG A 84 6.20 7.83 -2.35
CA ARG A 84 7.27 7.68 -1.35
C ARG A 84 7.88 9.02 -0.97
N ARG A 85 8.08 9.90 -1.94
CA ARG A 85 8.55 11.26 -1.68
C ARG A 85 7.55 12.07 -0.84
N GLN A 86 6.26 11.97 -1.16
CA GLN A 86 5.21 12.63 -0.37
C GLN A 86 5.17 12.11 1.07
N MET A 87 5.27 10.79 1.24
CA MET A 87 5.34 10.14 2.55
C MET A 87 6.53 10.66 3.36
N PHE A 88 7.73 10.69 2.79
CA PHE A 88 8.91 11.22 3.47
C PHE A 88 8.75 12.72 3.82
N GLY A 89 8.21 13.51 2.90
CA GLY A 89 7.93 14.93 3.14
C GLY A 89 6.93 15.13 4.29
N SER A 90 5.96 14.25 4.46
CA SER A 90 5.00 14.30 5.56
C SER A 90 5.59 13.81 6.89
N LEU A 91 6.20 12.62 6.88
CA LEU A 91 6.71 11.97 8.09
C LEU A 91 7.94 12.66 8.70
N PHE A 92 8.81 13.19 7.86
CA PHE A 92 10.13 13.71 8.24
C PHE A 92 10.31 15.20 7.92
N SER A 93 9.22 15.95 7.72
CA SER A 93 9.27 17.36 7.29
C SER A 93 10.19 18.24 8.15
N GLY A 94 10.17 18.05 9.48
CA GLY A 94 11.04 18.76 10.42
C GLY A 94 12.53 18.39 10.34
N GLU A 95 12.81 17.16 9.91
CA GLU A 95 14.17 16.58 9.87
C GLU A 95 14.84 16.81 8.52
N LEU A 96 14.06 16.83 7.43
CA LEU A 96 14.58 17.16 6.09
C LEU A 96 15.06 18.60 5.96
N SER A 97 14.52 19.51 6.77
CA SER A 97 14.87 20.94 6.76
C SER A 97 16.13 21.30 7.55
N LEU A 98 16.59 20.41 8.42
CA LEU A 98 17.76 20.64 9.27
C LEU A 98 19.04 20.41 8.46
N ALA A 99 19.71 21.50 8.09
CA ALA A 99 20.95 21.45 7.32
C ALA A 99 22.16 20.92 8.11
N ASP A 100 22.06 20.84 9.45
CA ASP A 100 23.15 20.57 10.37
C ASP A 100 22.94 19.36 11.28
N LEU A 101 22.33 18.28 10.78
CA LEU A 101 22.27 17.07 11.57
C LEU A 101 23.67 16.43 11.61
N LYS A 102 24.30 16.52 12.78
CA LYS A 102 25.44 15.67 13.12
C LYS A 102 25.00 14.22 12.91
N GLU A 103 25.76 13.48 12.11
CA GLU A 103 25.61 12.05 11.96
C GLU A 103 25.63 11.41 13.35
N GLU A 104 24.47 11.01 13.84
CA GLU A 104 24.44 10.06 14.95
C GLU A 104 24.91 8.71 14.38
N PRO A 105 25.89 8.08 15.03
CA PRO A 105 26.39 6.79 14.55
C PRO A 105 25.25 5.78 14.59
N ALA A 106 24.89 5.26 13.42
CA ALA A 106 23.92 4.19 13.23
C ALA A 106 24.54 2.81 13.61
N GLU A 107 25.23 2.73 14.73
CA GLU A 107 25.80 1.49 15.26
C GLU A 107 25.32 1.26 16.68
N ALA A 108 24.07 0.83 16.78
CA ALA A 108 23.66 0.00 17.89
C ALA A 108 23.04 -1.26 17.28
N GLU A 109 23.72 -2.39 17.34
CA GLU A 109 23.08 -3.70 17.26
C GLU A 109 22.07 -3.76 18.40
N SER A 110 20.87 -3.20 18.17
CA SER A 110 19.80 -3.29 19.15
C SER A 110 19.27 -4.71 19.15
N ALA A 111 19.17 -5.31 20.34
CA ALA A 111 18.50 -6.59 20.51
C ALA A 111 17.08 -6.52 19.88
N PRO A 112 16.58 -7.64 19.35
CA PRO A 112 15.22 -7.69 18.81
C PRO A 112 14.23 -7.16 19.83
N ARG A 113 13.34 -6.25 19.38
CA ARG A 113 12.30 -5.65 20.21
C ARG A 113 11.12 -6.61 20.34
N GLU A 114 10.49 -6.62 21.48
CA GLU A 114 9.21 -7.30 21.64
C GLU A 114 8.11 -6.40 21.03
N ILE A 115 7.43 -6.91 20.01
CA ILE A 115 6.35 -6.22 19.30
C ILE A 115 5.05 -6.96 19.59
N THR A 116 4.05 -6.24 20.04
CA THR A 116 2.72 -6.81 20.36
C THR A 116 1.71 -6.53 19.25
N PRO A 117 0.63 -7.32 19.15
CA PRO A 117 -0.48 -7.02 18.23
C PRO A 117 -1.08 -5.63 18.43
N GLU A 118 -1.20 -5.16 19.68
CA GLU A 118 -1.72 -3.83 19.98
C GLU A 118 -0.81 -2.71 19.46
N TYR A 119 0.50 -2.96 19.41
CA TYR A 119 1.43 -2.04 18.81
C TYR A 119 1.23 -1.97 17.28
N PHE A 120 1.05 -3.11 16.62
CA PHE A 120 0.71 -3.16 15.20
C PHE A 120 -0.54 -2.32 14.90
N GLU A 121 -1.62 -2.47 15.68
CA GLU A 121 -2.84 -1.67 15.51
C GLU A 121 -2.57 -0.16 15.63
N THR A 122 -1.68 0.23 16.54
CA THR A 122 -1.29 1.63 16.71
C THR A 122 -0.56 2.15 15.45
N VAL A 123 0.40 1.37 14.93
CA VAL A 123 1.14 1.74 13.70
C VAL A 123 0.19 1.78 12.51
N LEU A 124 -0.68 0.79 12.36
CA LEU A 124 -1.66 0.73 11.27
C LEU A 124 -2.62 1.92 11.31
N ALA A 125 -3.12 2.30 12.49
CA ALA A 125 -3.97 3.47 12.65
C ALA A 125 -3.26 4.77 12.21
N GLU A 126 -1.97 4.92 12.51
CA GLU A 126 -1.18 6.07 12.06
C GLU A 126 -0.94 6.05 10.54
N VAL A 127 -0.73 4.86 9.95
CA VAL A 127 -0.60 4.70 8.48
C VAL A 127 -1.91 5.09 7.77
N LEU A 128 -3.06 4.67 8.28
CA LEU A 128 -4.36 4.99 7.69
C LEU A 128 -4.77 6.45 7.87
N LYS A 129 -4.37 7.10 8.98
CA LYS A 129 -4.57 8.54 9.18
C LYS A 129 -3.69 9.38 8.26
N GLY A 130 -2.47 8.92 8.02
CA GLY A 130 -1.53 9.58 7.13
C GLY A 130 -1.97 9.42 5.68
N GLN A 131 -1.86 10.45 4.87
CA GLN A 131 -2.21 10.39 3.44
C GLN A 131 -1.07 9.73 2.62
N TYR A 132 -0.73 8.49 2.96
CA TYR A 132 0.40 7.76 2.33
C TYR A 132 -0.03 6.91 1.12
N GLY A 133 -1.29 7.03 0.70
CA GLY A 133 -1.84 6.26 -0.40
C GLY A 133 -2.22 4.81 -0.03
N ILE A 134 -2.26 4.49 1.26
CA ILE A 134 -2.78 3.21 1.75
C ILE A 134 -4.29 3.36 1.96
N GLU A 135 -5.04 2.42 1.40
CA GLU A 135 -6.49 2.34 1.54
C GLU A 135 -6.89 1.01 2.15
N ASP A 136 -7.88 1.07 3.05
CA ASP A 136 -8.57 -0.08 3.64
C ASP A 136 -9.80 -0.42 2.82
N LEU A 137 -9.98 -1.68 2.52
CA LEU A 137 -11.14 -2.23 1.84
C LEU A 137 -11.75 -3.34 2.68
N THR A 138 -12.99 -3.15 3.12
CA THR A 138 -13.77 -4.23 3.73
C THR A 138 -14.47 -5.04 2.65
N SER A 139 -14.18 -6.34 2.61
CA SER A 139 -14.78 -7.27 1.66
C SER A 139 -16.17 -7.77 2.12
N TRP A 140 -16.86 -8.49 1.23
CA TRP A 140 -18.16 -9.13 1.49
C TRP A 140 -18.14 -10.11 2.68
N ASP A 141 -16.99 -10.74 2.95
CA ASP A 141 -16.77 -11.66 4.07
C ASP A 141 -16.36 -10.94 5.38
N SER A 142 -16.50 -9.63 5.41
CA SER A 142 -16.12 -8.75 6.53
C SER A 142 -14.63 -8.74 6.85
N LYS A 143 -13.78 -9.25 5.97
CA LYS A 143 -12.33 -9.14 6.09
C LYS A 143 -11.85 -7.78 5.63
N HIS A 144 -10.82 -7.28 6.31
CA HIS A 144 -10.10 -6.08 5.94
C HIS A 144 -8.91 -6.43 5.03
N TYR A 145 -8.83 -5.71 3.93
CA TYR A 145 -7.74 -5.81 2.96
C TYR A 145 -7.10 -4.45 2.78
N TYR A 146 -5.80 -4.42 2.69
CA TYR A 146 -5.04 -3.19 2.46
C TYR A 146 -4.39 -3.20 1.09
N HIS A 147 -4.35 -2.04 0.47
CA HIS A 147 -3.68 -1.86 -0.82
C HIS A 147 -3.11 -0.45 -0.95
N PHE A 148 -2.13 -0.33 -1.85
CA PHE A 148 -1.51 0.94 -2.18
C PHE A 148 -2.19 1.52 -3.42
N SER A 149 -3.04 2.54 -3.25
CA SER A 149 -3.91 3.09 -4.29
C SER A 149 -3.18 3.67 -5.51
N PRO A 150 -1.93 4.18 -5.44
CA PRO A 150 -1.19 4.58 -6.63
C PRO A 150 -0.83 3.42 -7.57
N LEU A 151 -0.83 2.17 -7.09
CA LEU A 151 -0.54 0.98 -7.89
C LEU A 151 -1.80 0.17 -8.22
N LEU A 152 -2.75 0.08 -7.28
CA LEU A 152 -4.01 -0.65 -7.42
C LEU A 152 -5.17 0.29 -7.20
N SER A 153 -5.99 0.52 -8.23
CA SER A 153 -7.20 1.33 -8.06
C SER A 153 -8.20 0.63 -7.13
N ALA A 154 -9.02 1.42 -6.42
CA ALA A 154 -10.05 0.90 -5.52
C ALA A 154 -11.02 -0.08 -6.23
N SER A 155 -11.37 0.18 -7.50
CA SER A 155 -12.22 -0.73 -8.28
C SER A 155 -11.54 -2.05 -8.56
N TYR A 156 -10.24 -2.05 -8.83
CA TYR A 156 -9.49 -3.28 -9.08
C TYR A 156 -9.22 -4.05 -7.77
N ALA A 157 -8.96 -3.34 -6.67
CA ALA A 157 -8.86 -3.96 -5.34
C ALA A 157 -10.15 -4.67 -4.95
N ARG A 158 -11.32 -4.07 -5.19
CA ARG A 158 -12.62 -4.74 -4.99
C ARG A 158 -12.78 -5.99 -5.83
N LEU A 159 -12.40 -5.93 -7.10
CA LEU A 159 -12.42 -7.13 -7.96
C LEU A 159 -11.57 -8.26 -7.39
N LEU A 160 -10.36 -7.94 -6.91
CA LEU A 160 -9.48 -8.93 -6.28
C LEU A 160 -10.07 -9.50 -4.99
N SER A 161 -10.70 -8.68 -4.14
CA SER A 161 -11.29 -9.13 -2.87
C SER A 161 -12.48 -10.08 -3.06
N THR A 162 -13.14 -10.04 -4.22
CA THR A 162 -14.26 -10.91 -4.57
C THR A 162 -13.87 -12.07 -5.49
N GLN A 163 -12.59 -12.20 -5.83
CA GLN A 163 -12.11 -13.16 -6.84
C GLN A 163 -12.50 -14.61 -6.56
N ASN A 164 -12.65 -14.99 -5.30
CA ASN A 164 -13.04 -16.33 -4.89
C ASN A 164 -14.57 -16.52 -4.75
N ASN A 165 -15.37 -15.48 -5.02
CA ASN A 165 -16.82 -15.54 -4.95
C ASN A 165 -17.44 -14.90 -6.19
N PRO A 166 -17.79 -15.71 -7.21
CA PRO A 166 -18.36 -15.23 -8.47
C PRO A 166 -19.66 -14.43 -8.26
N TYR A 167 -20.49 -14.81 -7.29
CA TYR A 167 -21.75 -14.09 -7.02
C TYR A 167 -21.52 -12.68 -6.52
N GLU A 168 -20.59 -12.49 -5.57
CA GLU A 168 -20.24 -11.16 -5.07
C GLU A 168 -19.53 -10.32 -6.14
N GLN A 169 -18.73 -10.97 -6.98
CA GLN A 169 -18.10 -10.32 -8.13
C GLN A 169 -19.14 -9.73 -9.09
N ILE A 170 -20.18 -10.50 -9.40
CA ILE A 170 -21.30 -10.05 -10.23
C ILE A 170 -22.05 -8.90 -9.54
N LEU A 171 -22.43 -9.09 -8.28
CA LEU A 171 -23.21 -8.09 -7.51
C LEU A 171 -22.46 -6.76 -7.39
N ASP A 172 -21.19 -6.78 -7.03
CA ASP A 172 -20.36 -5.57 -6.89
C ASP A 172 -20.19 -4.84 -8.23
N THR A 173 -19.94 -5.61 -9.30
CA THR A 173 -19.82 -5.04 -10.65
C THR A 173 -21.12 -4.39 -11.10
N VAL A 174 -22.27 -5.05 -10.86
CA VAL A 174 -23.58 -4.50 -11.21
C VAL A 174 -23.88 -3.25 -10.39
N ARG A 175 -23.61 -3.26 -9.08
CA ARG A 175 -23.79 -2.08 -8.19
C ARG A 175 -22.95 -0.91 -8.66
N GLU A 176 -21.67 -1.13 -8.89
CA GLU A 176 -20.75 -0.05 -9.30
C GLU A 176 -21.08 0.48 -10.70
N SER A 177 -21.39 -0.39 -11.66
CA SER A 177 -21.82 0.01 -13.00
C SER A 177 -23.12 0.80 -12.98
N SER A 178 -24.09 0.37 -12.16
CA SER A 178 -25.37 1.07 -12.02
C SER A 178 -25.24 2.43 -11.33
N ARG A 179 -24.26 2.59 -10.46
CA ARG A 179 -23.95 3.86 -9.80
C ARG A 179 -23.38 4.90 -10.78
N VAL A 180 -22.53 4.44 -11.71
CA VAL A 180 -21.87 5.31 -12.69
C VAL A 180 -22.72 5.48 -13.96
N TYR A 181 -23.33 4.40 -14.43
CA TYR A 181 -24.13 4.37 -15.64
C TYR A 181 -25.48 3.69 -15.37
N PRO A 182 -26.62 4.37 -15.58
CA PRO A 182 -27.95 3.79 -15.36
C PRO A 182 -28.32 2.85 -16.52
N ARG A 183 -27.52 1.83 -16.78
CA ARG A 183 -27.71 0.81 -17.82
C ARG A 183 -27.55 -0.59 -17.23
N PRO A 184 -28.31 -1.59 -17.69
CA PRO A 184 -28.08 -2.98 -17.33
C PRO A 184 -26.67 -3.43 -17.73
N VAL A 185 -26.01 -4.16 -16.87
CA VAL A 185 -24.74 -4.85 -17.20
C VAL A 185 -25.06 -6.06 -18.02
N GLY A 186 -24.44 -6.21 -19.19
CA GLY A 186 -24.65 -7.39 -20.04
C GLY A 186 -24.01 -8.64 -19.43
N VAL A 187 -24.71 -9.75 -19.48
CA VAL A 187 -24.24 -11.06 -18.97
C VAL A 187 -22.86 -11.43 -19.53
N PHE A 188 -22.63 -11.17 -20.81
CA PHE A 188 -21.36 -11.45 -21.49
C PHE A 188 -20.15 -10.74 -20.84
N THR A 189 -20.37 -9.65 -20.08
CA THR A 189 -19.29 -8.95 -19.37
C THR A 189 -18.57 -9.87 -18.40
N PHE A 190 -19.28 -10.83 -17.81
CA PHE A 190 -18.74 -11.73 -16.80
C PHE A 190 -18.08 -12.98 -17.39
N GLU A 191 -18.34 -13.30 -18.65
CA GLU A 191 -17.77 -14.46 -19.34
C GLU A 191 -16.30 -14.24 -19.76
N PHE A 192 -15.91 -12.96 -19.96
CA PHE A 192 -14.60 -12.57 -20.42
C PHE A 192 -13.71 -12.02 -19.31
N ALA A 193 -12.43 -11.81 -19.64
CA ALA A 193 -11.51 -11.14 -18.73
C ALA A 193 -12.04 -9.75 -18.34
N PRO A 194 -11.88 -9.33 -17.08
CA PRO A 194 -11.10 -9.99 -16.04
C PRO A 194 -11.84 -11.09 -15.26
N PHE A 195 -13.15 -11.24 -15.41
CA PHE A 195 -13.99 -12.08 -14.56
C PHE A 195 -13.85 -13.58 -14.90
N ARG A 196 -14.06 -13.97 -16.16
CA ARG A 196 -14.01 -15.36 -16.64
C ARG A 196 -14.91 -16.32 -15.83
N ILE A 197 -16.10 -15.86 -15.47
CA ILE A 197 -17.08 -16.64 -14.72
C ILE A 197 -17.76 -17.63 -15.69
N ASP A 198 -17.95 -18.88 -15.23
CA ASP A 198 -18.64 -19.89 -16.03
C ASP A 198 -20.10 -19.45 -16.30
N PRO A 199 -20.58 -19.53 -17.57
CA PRO A 199 -21.95 -19.15 -17.91
C PRO A 199 -23.04 -19.87 -17.10
N THR A 200 -22.75 -21.09 -16.59
CA THR A 200 -23.67 -21.82 -15.72
C THR A 200 -23.87 -21.22 -14.35
N VAL A 201 -22.92 -20.42 -13.90
CA VAL A 201 -22.97 -19.68 -12.61
C VAL A 201 -23.70 -18.33 -12.76
N ILE A 202 -23.74 -17.78 -13.97
CA ILE A 202 -24.34 -16.46 -14.26
C ILE A 202 -25.86 -16.57 -14.48
N GLN A 203 -26.36 -17.73 -14.81
CA GLN A 203 -27.81 -18.00 -15.00
C GLN A 203 -28.54 -18.10 -13.66
#